data_dd44df1a8458437cc4db35a743976978
#
_entry.id   dd44df1a8458437cc4db35a743976978
#
_cell.length_a   1.000
_cell.length_b   1.000
_cell.length_c   1.000
_cell.angle_alpha   90.00
_cell.angle_beta   90.00
_cell.angle_gamma   90.00
#
_symmetry.space_group_name_H-M   'P 1'
#
loop_
_entity.id
_entity.type
_entity.pdbx_description
1 polymer ?
#
loop_
_entity_poly.entity_id
_entity_poly.type
_entity_poly.pdbx_seq_one_letter_code
_entity_poly.pdbx_strand_id
1 'polypeptide(L)'
;MRTPHRMDTQDLPHDPSEHPHDPSEQPRNPYDELAALDDGPLEETPLEDFLGEDAERRDEQEPQWSPPDHRRGGRRRRNRFAGLPLAMKAVVALVVLAAFVALTDRWALLYAEHRAADTLKDRLDLAAAPEVEIGGFPFLTQLADKRLESVKVTVPDVAADRVSLAKVSATAHDIRLEADGLTSVRGAHVPRFDGDVLLSFEDLNRELGASQVTFTGEGRDRVRARGTLPVAGHDLRLRAEARIQRQGERGIATEIGGMRLDIGDLATYRPGTRPAEGLHLTPKGSADLSRETRKAKALLSVPAIVQRMGVPEATVREALADDGKLAQLTGSPKFARQAERLNLIDLALDNPEVLRRLGLDPNLLDELSGLTRPVLADRLALAFELPKPEQGDVRLDDVRVEEDGIRVRVSGSGLTVGS
;
A
#
# COMPACT_ATOMS: atom_id res chain seq x y z
N MET A 1 25.85 -30.81 -41.63
CA MET A 1 25.41 -30.07 -42.82
C MET A 1 23.98 -30.48 -43.15
N ARG A 2 22.99 -29.66 -42.79
CA ARG A 2 21.63 -29.56 -43.36
C ARG A 2 20.98 -28.36 -42.69
N THR A 3 20.71 -27.34 -43.49
CA THR A 3 20.07 -26.03 -43.21
C THR A 3 18.59 -26.19 -42.86
N PRO A 4 18.01 -25.38 -41.97
CA PRO A 4 16.59 -25.33 -41.73
C PRO A 4 15.86 -24.48 -42.78
N HIS A 5 14.72 -24.98 -43.20
CA HIS A 5 13.78 -24.39 -44.14
C HIS A 5 13.10 -23.15 -43.54
N ARG A 6 13.01 -22.11 -44.36
CA ARG A 6 12.24 -20.88 -44.18
C ARG A 6 10.77 -21.20 -44.54
N MET A 7 9.83 -20.96 -43.63
CA MET A 7 8.41 -21.00 -43.92
C MET A 7 7.92 -19.61 -44.35
N ASP A 8 7.31 -19.59 -45.51
CA ASP A 8 6.64 -18.41 -46.07
C ASP A 8 5.36 -18.10 -45.31
N THR A 9 5.19 -16.79 -45.02
CA THR A 9 3.95 -16.20 -44.50
C THR A 9 3.00 -15.96 -45.65
N GLN A 10 1.88 -16.70 -45.66
CA GLN A 10 0.75 -16.48 -46.57
C GLN A 10 -0.18 -15.37 -46.04
N ASP A 11 -0.59 -14.56 -47.00
CA ASP A 11 -1.52 -13.46 -47.05
C ASP A 11 -2.76 -13.57 -46.15
N LEU A 12 -2.99 -12.53 -45.33
CA LEU A 12 -4.29 -12.17 -44.74
C LEU A 12 -4.83 -10.93 -45.48
N PRO A 13 -6.14 -10.84 -45.75
CA PRO A 13 -6.71 -9.76 -46.53
C PRO A 13 -6.71 -8.43 -45.78
N HIS A 14 -6.33 -7.38 -46.49
CA HIS A 14 -6.33 -5.96 -46.08
C HIS A 14 -7.76 -5.47 -45.84
N ASP A 15 -7.97 -4.87 -44.67
CA ASP A 15 -9.16 -4.07 -44.33
C ASP A 15 -8.91 -2.60 -44.76
N PRO A 16 -9.75 -1.97 -45.62
CA PRO A 16 -9.49 -0.64 -46.18
C PRO A 16 -10.05 0.52 -45.36
N SER A 17 -9.83 0.53 -44.02
CA SER A 17 -10.27 1.63 -43.15
C SER A 17 -9.17 2.33 -42.34
N GLU A 18 -7.92 2.25 -42.76
CA GLU A 18 -6.86 3.07 -42.20
C GLU A 18 -6.86 4.47 -42.83
N HIS A 19 -7.39 5.45 -42.10
CA HIS A 19 -7.16 6.85 -42.38
C HIS A 19 -5.67 7.18 -42.19
N PRO A 20 -5.04 7.94 -43.11
CA PRO A 20 -3.67 8.36 -42.96
C PRO A 20 -3.55 9.32 -41.77
N HIS A 21 -2.77 8.93 -40.77
CA HIS A 21 -2.34 9.82 -39.69
C HIS A 21 -1.46 10.93 -40.28
N ASP A 22 -1.92 12.17 -40.16
CA ASP A 22 -1.14 13.36 -40.42
C ASP A 22 -0.02 13.45 -39.35
N PRO A 23 1.27 13.48 -39.73
CA PRO A 23 2.38 13.53 -38.80
C PRO A 23 2.52 14.87 -38.06
N SER A 24 1.58 15.78 -38.17
CA SER A 24 1.59 17.12 -37.56
C SER A 24 0.85 17.21 -36.21
N GLU A 25 0.20 16.15 -35.73
CA GLU A 25 -0.49 16.12 -34.41
C GLU A 25 0.30 15.28 -33.35
N GLN A 26 1.54 15.63 -33.10
CA GLN A 26 2.18 15.23 -31.85
C GLN A 26 1.73 16.19 -30.74
N PRO A 27 1.28 15.70 -29.56
CA PRO A 27 0.97 16.56 -28.42
C PRO A 27 2.24 17.30 -28.03
N ARG A 28 2.21 18.65 -28.16
CA ARG A 28 3.32 19.51 -27.79
C ARG A 28 3.63 19.32 -26.33
N ASN A 29 4.85 18.93 -26.04
CA ASN A 29 5.36 18.85 -24.68
C ASN A 29 5.39 20.26 -24.09
N PRO A 30 4.72 20.54 -22.94
CA PRO A 30 4.69 21.87 -22.33
C PRO A 30 6.08 22.40 -21.91
N TYR A 31 7.11 21.54 -21.88
CA TYR A 31 8.50 21.94 -21.62
C TYR A 31 9.23 22.48 -22.86
N ASP A 32 8.71 22.27 -24.08
CA ASP A 32 9.31 22.82 -25.30
C ASP A 32 9.02 24.33 -25.43
N GLU A 33 7.98 24.86 -24.78
CA GLU A 33 7.72 26.29 -24.71
C GLU A 33 8.71 27.03 -23.80
N LEU A 34 9.27 26.36 -22.79
CA LEU A 34 10.32 26.92 -21.91
C LEU A 34 11.68 26.97 -22.59
N ALA A 35 11.95 26.04 -23.52
CA ALA A 35 13.20 26.03 -24.29
C ALA A 35 13.21 27.05 -25.43
N ALA A 36 12.04 27.62 -25.77
CA ALA A 36 11.91 28.66 -26.79
C ALA A 36 12.01 30.09 -26.24
N LEU A 37 12.20 30.23 -24.92
CA LEU A 37 12.65 31.50 -24.35
C LEU A 37 14.15 31.61 -24.64
N ASP A 38 14.42 32.25 -25.75
CA ASP A 38 15.77 32.59 -26.20
C ASP A 38 16.44 33.42 -25.09
N ASP A 39 17.54 32.92 -24.55
CA ASP A 39 18.47 33.67 -23.73
C ASP A 39 19.15 34.72 -24.61
N GLY A 40 18.42 35.73 -25.04
CA GLY A 40 18.97 36.93 -25.63
C GLY A 40 20.00 37.50 -24.67
N PRO A 41 21.16 37.92 -25.13
CA PRO A 41 22.17 38.48 -24.28
C PRO A 41 21.58 39.67 -23.53
N LEU A 42 21.62 39.59 -22.19
CA LEU A 42 21.32 40.71 -21.29
C LEU A 42 22.32 41.79 -21.67
N GLU A 43 21.90 42.76 -22.48
CA GLU A 43 22.70 44.01 -22.68
C GLU A 43 22.86 44.60 -21.29
N GLU A 44 24.11 44.49 -20.81
CA GLU A 44 24.57 45.22 -19.64
C GLU A 44 24.47 46.72 -19.96
N THR A 45 23.33 47.33 -19.66
CA THR A 45 23.27 48.80 -19.63
C THR A 45 24.06 49.26 -18.41
N PRO A 46 25.13 50.07 -18.62
CA PRO A 46 25.95 50.55 -17.52
C PRO A 46 25.07 51.40 -16.60
N LEU A 47 25.19 51.17 -15.31
CA LEU A 47 24.50 51.90 -14.22
C LEU A 47 24.83 53.39 -14.17
N GLU A 48 25.77 53.83 -15.00
CA GLU A 48 26.24 55.25 -15.08
C GLU A 48 25.27 56.17 -15.79
N ASP A 49 24.33 55.65 -16.60
CA ASP A 49 23.34 56.50 -17.29
C ASP A 49 22.16 56.90 -16.46
N PHE A 50 22.07 56.45 -15.19
CA PHE A 50 21.03 56.80 -14.23
C PHE A 50 21.41 57.90 -13.25
N LEU A 51 22.71 58.32 -13.23
CA LEU A 51 23.21 59.42 -12.42
C LEU A 51 23.55 60.55 -13.39
N GLY A 52 22.53 61.31 -13.77
CA GLY A 52 22.71 62.51 -14.58
C GLY A 52 23.64 63.50 -13.89
N GLU A 53 24.83 63.57 -14.38
CA GLU A 53 25.75 64.71 -14.15
C GLU A 53 25.22 65.93 -14.90
N ASP A 54 24.45 66.74 -14.24
CA ASP A 54 24.26 68.14 -14.60
C ASP A 54 25.38 68.99 -13.99
N ALA A 55 26.47 69.10 -14.76
CA ALA A 55 27.49 70.12 -14.48
C ALA A 55 27.94 70.76 -15.79
N GLU A 56 27.57 72.03 -15.88
CA GLU A 56 28.29 73.11 -16.55
C GLU A 56 28.46 73.07 -18.09
N ARG A 57 27.70 73.90 -18.79
CA ARG A 57 28.33 74.89 -19.70
C ARG A 57 27.44 76.08 -19.98
N ARG A 58 28.08 77.15 -19.69
CA ARG A 58 27.78 78.58 -19.93
C ARG A 58 27.47 78.90 -21.39
N ASP A 59 26.76 79.96 -21.40
CA ASP A 59 26.93 81.19 -22.18
C ASP A 59 26.19 81.33 -23.51
N GLU A 60 25.42 82.38 -23.44
CA GLU A 60 25.24 83.48 -24.38
C GLU A 60 23.95 83.53 -25.25
N GLN A 61 23.31 84.67 -24.99
CA GLN A 61 22.47 85.50 -25.81
C GLN A 61 20.95 85.42 -25.68
N GLU A 62 20.51 86.46 -24.99
CA GLU A 62 19.14 86.99 -25.03
C GLU A 62 18.71 87.33 -26.48
N PRO A 63 17.39 87.34 -26.81
CA PRO A 63 16.62 88.52 -26.42
C PRO A 63 15.16 88.21 -25.96
N GLN A 64 14.77 89.10 -25.13
CA GLN A 64 13.46 89.42 -24.60
C GLN A 64 12.28 89.10 -25.46
N TRP A 65 11.39 88.27 -24.92
CA TRP A 65 9.96 88.39 -25.13
C TRP A 65 9.23 87.85 -23.91
N SER A 66 8.56 88.69 -23.12
CA SER A 66 7.67 88.31 -22.03
C SER A 66 6.26 88.22 -22.53
N PRO A 67 5.59 87.06 -22.45
CA PRO A 67 4.14 86.95 -22.44
C PRO A 67 3.65 86.74 -20.99
N PRO A 68 2.39 87.03 -20.69
CA PRO A 68 1.90 87.34 -19.35
C PRO A 68 1.73 86.14 -18.46
N ASP A 69 1.88 86.42 -17.15
CA ASP A 69 1.69 85.58 -15.98
C ASP A 69 0.43 84.69 -16.06
N HIS A 70 0.57 83.51 -16.48
CA HIS A 70 -0.37 82.44 -16.13
C HIS A 70 0.14 81.82 -14.85
N ARG A 71 -0.42 82.27 -13.73
CA ARG A 71 -0.33 81.51 -12.44
C ARG A 71 -0.74 80.09 -12.65
N ARG A 72 0.21 79.20 -13.00
CA ARG A 72 0.08 77.77 -12.86
C ARG A 72 0.13 77.48 -11.35
N GLY A 73 -1.07 77.34 -10.79
CA GLY A 73 -1.21 76.77 -9.48
C GLY A 73 -0.48 75.44 -9.44
N GLY A 74 0.61 75.43 -8.70
CA GLY A 74 1.36 74.22 -8.40
C GLY A 74 0.35 73.16 -7.92
N ARG A 75 0.12 72.15 -8.73
CA ARG A 75 -0.48 70.92 -8.23
C ARG A 75 0.46 70.36 -7.20
N ARG A 76 0.33 70.83 -5.95
CA ARG A 76 0.82 70.12 -4.78
C ARG A 76 0.25 68.72 -4.90
N ARG A 77 1.09 67.75 -5.25
CA ARG A 77 0.78 66.34 -5.00
C ARG A 77 0.39 66.27 -3.53
N ARG A 78 -0.88 66.39 -3.25
CA ARG A 78 -1.46 66.06 -1.97
C ARG A 78 -1.05 64.65 -1.67
N ASN A 79 -0.03 64.47 -0.83
CA ASN A 79 0.21 63.20 -0.19
C ASN A 79 -1.12 62.80 0.42
N ARG A 80 -1.80 61.86 -0.20
CA ARG A 80 -3.14 61.39 0.22
C ARG A 80 -3.15 60.87 1.67
N PHE A 81 -1.99 60.71 2.24
CA PHE A 81 -1.78 60.31 3.65
C PHE A 81 -1.56 61.46 4.63
N ALA A 82 -1.47 62.72 4.17
CA ALA A 82 -1.18 63.87 5.04
C ALA A 82 -2.36 64.33 5.91
N GLY A 83 -3.58 63.84 5.63
CA GLY A 83 -4.80 64.21 6.35
C GLY A 83 -5.33 63.19 7.34
N LEU A 84 -4.67 62.03 7.51
CA LEU A 84 -5.07 61.04 8.50
C LEU A 84 -4.64 61.45 9.91
N PRO A 85 -5.54 61.43 10.93
CA PRO A 85 -5.19 61.69 12.32
C PRO A 85 -4.07 60.76 12.76
N LEU A 86 -3.18 61.22 13.61
CA LEU A 86 -1.98 60.50 14.08
C LEU A 86 -2.34 59.09 14.59
N ALA A 87 -3.49 58.95 15.23
CA ALA A 87 -4.03 57.68 15.71
C ALA A 87 -4.29 56.69 14.55
N MET A 88 -4.82 57.15 13.41
CA MET A 88 -5.08 56.26 12.26
C MET A 88 -3.77 55.83 11.58
N LYS A 89 -2.75 56.68 11.54
CA LYS A 89 -1.40 56.30 11.06
C LYS A 89 -0.76 55.26 11.96
N ALA A 90 -0.91 55.42 13.28
CA ALA A 90 -0.43 54.42 14.23
C ALA A 90 -1.15 53.06 14.08
N VAL A 91 -2.46 53.06 13.89
CA VAL A 91 -3.24 51.84 13.63
C VAL A 91 -2.78 51.14 12.35
N VAL A 92 -2.63 51.92 11.25
CA VAL A 92 -2.16 51.35 9.98
C VAL A 92 -0.74 50.76 10.13
N ALA A 93 0.16 51.48 10.81
CA ALA A 93 1.52 50.97 11.06
C ALA A 93 1.51 49.70 11.92
N LEU A 94 0.64 49.61 12.92
CA LEU A 94 0.49 48.45 13.77
C LEU A 94 -0.06 47.24 12.98
N VAL A 95 -1.06 47.46 12.13
CA VAL A 95 -1.62 46.41 11.25
C VAL A 95 -0.56 45.90 10.26
N VAL A 96 0.22 46.81 9.66
CA VAL A 96 1.31 46.43 8.75
C VAL A 96 2.39 45.65 9.49
N LEU A 97 2.75 46.07 10.69
CA LEU A 97 3.72 45.33 11.53
C LEU A 97 3.19 43.95 11.92
N ALA A 98 1.93 43.85 12.34
CA ALA A 98 1.31 42.57 12.68
C ALA A 98 1.25 41.63 11.46
N ALA A 99 0.91 42.14 10.28
CA ALA A 99 0.93 41.37 9.05
C ALA A 99 2.35 40.87 8.69
N PHE A 100 3.35 41.72 8.89
CA PHE A 100 4.74 41.36 8.64
C PHE A 100 5.23 40.28 9.62
N VAL A 101 4.90 40.43 10.92
CA VAL A 101 5.22 39.40 11.93
C VAL A 101 4.53 38.07 11.62
N ALA A 102 3.25 38.08 11.23
CA ALA A 102 2.52 36.87 10.85
C ALA A 102 3.11 36.19 9.59
N LEU A 103 3.55 37.00 8.62
CA LEU A 103 4.20 36.47 7.41
C LEU A 103 5.57 35.84 7.75
N THR A 104 6.35 36.48 8.60
CA THR A 104 7.64 35.95 9.06
C THR A 104 7.47 34.68 9.86
N ASP A 105 6.46 34.60 10.72
CA ASP A 105 6.13 33.41 11.50
C ASP A 105 5.76 32.24 10.57
N ARG A 106 4.94 32.49 9.56
CA ARG A 106 4.55 31.46 8.58
C ARG A 106 5.72 30.98 7.75
N TRP A 107 6.62 31.88 7.37
CA TRP A 107 7.81 31.52 6.61
C TRP A 107 8.79 30.70 7.45
N ALA A 108 8.97 31.06 8.71
CA ALA A 108 9.80 30.31 9.64
C ALA A 108 9.25 28.89 9.90
N LEU A 109 7.92 28.76 10.02
CA LEU A 109 7.23 27.48 10.15
C LEU A 109 7.51 26.56 8.96
N LEU A 110 7.25 27.03 7.73
CA LEU A 110 7.49 26.26 6.50
C LEU A 110 8.96 25.84 6.38
N TYR A 111 9.88 26.70 6.72
CA TYR A 111 11.31 26.38 6.74
C TYR A 111 11.62 25.25 7.75
N ALA A 112 11.03 25.31 8.95
CA ALA A 112 11.23 24.31 9.98
C ALA A 112 10.65 22.95 9.58
N GLU A 113 9.46 22.92 8.98
CA GLU A 113 8.82 21.71 8.46
C GLU A 113 9.68 21.03 7.40
N HIS A 114 10.16 21.77 6.39
CA HIS A 114 11.06 21.23 5.36
C HIS A 114 12.36 20.69 5.95
N ARG A 115 12.97 21.45 6.86
CA ARG A 115 14.22 21.04 7.50
C ARG A 115 14.06 19.77 8.35
N ALA A 116 12.92 19.65 9.04
CA ALA A 116 12.58 18.46 9.81
C ALA A 116 12.35 17.25 8.89
N ALA A 117 11.64 17.43 7.77
CA ALA A 117 11.40 16.40 6.79
C ALA A 117 12.71 15.86 6.20
N ASP A 118 13.63 16.74 5.80
CA ASP A 118 14.96 16.34 5.29
C ASP A 118 15.76 15.56 6.34
N THR A 119 15.77 16.06 7.57
CA THR A 119 16.51 15.41 8.67
C THR A 119 15.93 14.03 8.98
N LEU A 120 14.60 13.87 8.97
CA LEU A 120 13.95 12.58 9.18
C LEU A 120 14.23 11.62 8.02
N LYS A 121 14.17 12.10 6.78
CA LYS A 121 14.52 11.31 5.60
C LYS A 121 15.91 10.71 5.73
N ASP A 122 16.90 11.55 6.05
CA ASP A 122 18.30 11.13 6.16
C ASP A 122 18.56 10.18 7.34
N ARG A 123 17.93 10.44 8.49
CA ARG A 123 18.13 9.60 9.69
C ARG A 123 17.45 8.24 9.62
N LEU A 124 16.30 8.17 8.96
CA LEU A 124 15.50 6.95 8.84
C LEU A 124 15.72 6.22 7.50
N ASP A 125 16.63 6.74 6.66
CA ASP A 125 16.92 6.19 5.32
C ASP A 125 15.65 5.96 4.48
N LEU A 126 14.77 6.96 4.47
CA LEU A 126 13.49 6.86 3.77
C LEU A 126 13.65 7.07 2.26
N ALA A 127 12.95 6.28 1.47
CA ALA A 127 12.93 6.43 0.01
C ALA A 127 12.35 7.79 -0.44
N ALA A 128 11.33 8.29 0.29
CA ALA A 128 10.71 9.60 0.06
C ALA A 128 10.80 10.49 1.30
N ALA A 129 10.80 11.80 1.11
CA ALA A 129 10.73 12.74 2.23
C ALA A 129 9.36 12.63 2.92
N PRO A 130 9.33 12.53 4.27
CA PRO A 130 8.09 12.55 5.01
C PRO A 130 7.45 13.94 4.95
N GLU A 131 6.14 13.97 5.08
CA GLU A 131 5.40 15.21 5.30
C GLU A 131 5.42 15.54 6.80
N VAL A 132 5.90 16.72 7.16
CA VAL A 132 5.95 17.19 8.54
C VAL A 132 5.08 18.44 8.66
N GLU A 133 4.09 18.38 9.53
CA GLU A 133 3.17 19.49 9.84
C GLU A 133 3.36 19.90 11.30
N ILE A 134 3.71 21.15 11.55
CA ILE A 134 3.83 21.72 12.90
C ILE A 134 2.59 22.57 13.18
N GLY A 135 1.80 22.17 14.17
CA GLY A 135 0.58 22.87 14.56
C GLY A 135 0.81 23.97 15.60
N GLY A 136 -0.22 24.86 15.69
CA GLY A 136 -0.23 25.97 16.63
C GLY A 136 0.27 27.29 16.01
N PHE A 137 -0.16 28.39 16.62
CA PHE A 137 0.18 29.78 16.20
C PHE A 137 0.30 30.70 17.40
N PRO A 138 1.30 31.59 17.45
CA PRO A 138 2.43 31.76 16.53
C PRO A 138 3.56 30.75 16.76
N PHE A 139 4.19 30.28 15.66
CA PHE A 139 5.27 29.28 15.72
C PHE A 139 6.53 29.80 16.43
N LEU A 140 6.95 31.04 16.14
CA LEU A 140 8.13 31.63 16.74
C LEU A 140 8.01 31.76 18.26
N THR A 141 6.80 32.00 18.77
CA THR A 141 6.55 32.06 20.23
C THR A 141 6.70 30.65 20.84
N GLN A 142 6.13 29.60 20.17
CA GLN A 142 6.28 28.24 20.63
C GLN A 142 7.75 27.80 20.67
N LEU A 143 8.53 28.20 19.66
CA LEU A 143 9.96 27.91 19.60
C LEU A 143 10.75 28.60 20.71
N ALA A 144 10.42 29.88 21.00
CA ALA A 144 11.03 30.64 22.11
C ALA A 144 10.71 30.01 23.48
N ASP A 145 9.49 29.52 23.66
CA ASP A 145 9.03 28.83 24.87
C ASP A 145 9.53 27.38 24.95
N LYS A 146 10.22 26.88 23.88
CA LYS A 146 10.70 25.51 23.75
C LYS A 146 9.55 24.48 23.87
N ARG A 147 8.38 24.81 23.38
CA ARG A 147 7.18 23.98 23.43
C ARG A 147 6.45 24.08 22.11
N LEU A 148 6.16 22.91 21.52
CA LEU A 148 5.34 22.82 20.32
C LEU A 148 3.99 22.22 20.70
N GLU A 149 2.91 22.80 20.20
CA GLU A 149 1.54 22.33 20.46
C GLU A 149 1.31 20.95 19.85
N SER A 150 1.67 20.77 18.59
CA SER A 150 1.61 19.49 17.92
C SER A 150 2.59 19.40 16.76
N VAL A 151 3.07 18.18 16.51
CA VAL A 151 3.85 17.84 15.31
C VAL A 151 3.28 16.56 14.75
N LYS A 152 2.84 16.61 13.50
CA LYS A 152 2.37 15.44 12.76
C LYS A 152 3.40 15.10 11.69
N VAL A 153 3.78 13.83 11.66
CA VAL A 153 4.68 13.28 10.66
C VAL A 153 3.92 12.22 9.89
N THR A 154 3.93 12.31 8.57
CA THR A 154 3.33 11.31 7.69
C THR A 154 4.40 10.78 6.75
N VAL A 155 4.64 9.48 6.80
CA VAL A 155 5.59 8.78 5.93
C VAL A 155 4.79 7.88 5.00
N PRO A 156 4.78 8.15 3.70
CA PRO A 156 4.23 7.24 2.71
C PRO A 156 5.22 6.12 2.40
N ASP A 157 4.73 4.98 1.95
CA ASP A 157 5.52 3.86 1.40
C ASP A 157 6.70 3.41 2.29
N VAL A 158 6.42 3.17 3.57
CA VAL A 158 7.44 2.69 4.51
C VAL A 158 7.76 1.23 4.23
N ALA A 159 8.98 0.94 3.82
CA ALA A 159 9.46 -0.43 3.70
C ALA A 159 9.62 -1.06 5.09
N ALA A 160 8.87 -2.12 5.38
CA ALA A 160 8.99 -2.90 6.60
C ALA A 160 9.31 -4.36 6.24
N ASP A 161 10.52 -4.80 6.53
CA ASP A 161 11.08 -6.15 6.31
C ASP A 161 10.58 -6.94 5.09
N ARG A 162 9.28 -7.23 5.02
CA ARG A 162 8.65 -8.07 3.99
C ARG A 162 7.39 -7.49 3.39
N VAL A 163 6.95 -6.31 3.84
CA VAL A 163 5.69 -5.68 3.41
C VAL A 163 5.87 -4.17 3.43
N SER A 164 5.49 -3.50 2.37
CA SER A 164 5.34 -2.05 2.35
C SER A 164 4.12 -1.62 3.17
N LEU A 165 4.31 -0.66 4.06
CA LEU A 165 3.22 0.02 4.73
C LEU A 165 2.81 1.23 3.88
N ALA A 166 1.58 1.26 3.41
CA ALA A 166 1.10 2.32 2.52
C ALA A 166 1.24 3.71 3.14
N LYS A 167 0.99 3.82 4.44
CA LYS A 167 1.04 5.10 5.16
C LYS A 167 1.24 4.89 6.64
N VAL A 168 2.21 5.58 7.19
CA VAL A 168 2.42 5.69 8.64
C VAL A 168 2.30 7.16 9.01
N SER A 169 1.41 7.50 9.92
CA SER A 169 1.31 8.84 10.48
C SER A 169 1.40 8.80 12.00
N ALA A 170 2.10 9.78 12.56
CA ALA A 170 2.20 9.95 14.00
C ALA A 170 2.02 11.43 14.33
N THR A 171 1.20 11.73 15.33
CA THR A 171 0.97 13.08 15.84
C THR A 171 1.39 13.13 17.30
N ALA A 172 2.40 13.94 17.59
CA ALA A 172 2.86 14.22 18.94
C ALA A 172 2.22 15.52 19.44
N HIS A 173 1.85 15.57 20.72
CA HIS A 173 1.18 16.69 21.34
C HIS A 173 1.95 17.21 22.55
N ASP A 174 1.89 18.54 22.79
CA ASP A 174 2.50 19.23 23.94
C ASP A 174 4.01 18.97 24.09
N ILE A 175 4.73 18.93 22.96
CA ILE A 175 6.14 18.54 22.87
C ILE A 175 6.99 19.59 23.59
N ARG A 176 7.93 19.12 24.43
CA ARG A 176 8.92 19.97 25.09
C ARG A 176 10.28 19.72 24.45
N LEU A 177 10.87 20.79 23.88
CA LEU A 177 12.17 20.71 23.23
C LEU A 177 13.29 20.87 24.27
N GLU A 178 14.26 19.98 24.20
CA GLU A 178 15.54 20.10 24.89
C GLU A 178 16.53 20.78 23.95
N ALA A 179 16.66 22.08 24.06
CA ALA A 179 17.45 22.89 23.14
C ALA A 179 18.43 23.78 23.85
N ASP A 180 19.67 23.87 23.33
CA ASP A 180 20.65 24.85 23.69
C ASP A 180 20.54 26.06 22.72
N GLY A 181 19.74 27.07 23.12
CA GLY A 181 19.41 28.19 22.25
C GLY A 181 18.26 27.91 21.30
N LEU A 182 18.08 28.76 20.27
CA LEU A 182 16.95 28.70 19.33
C LEU A 182 17.19 27.76 18.14
N THR A 183 18.42 27.36 17.89
CA THR A 183 18.79 26.62 16.66
C THR A 183 19.34 25.24 16.90
N SER A 184 19.61 24.84 18.15
CA SER A 184 20.23 23.56 18.48
C SER A 184 19.31 22.71 19.36
N VAL A 185 18.48 21.90 18.74
CA VAL A 185 17.61 20.93 19.45
C VAL A 185 18.41 19.64 19.64
N ARG A 186 18.57 19.19 20.89
CA ARG A 186 19.23 17.94 21.26
C ARG A 186 18.26 16.79 21.42
N GLY A 187 17.07 17.08 21.93
CA GLY A 187 16.04 16.09 22.18
C GLY A 187 14.66 16.71 22.33
N ALA A 188 13.69 15.86 22.47
CA ALA A 188 12.31 16.26 22.72
C ALA A 188 11.62 15.28 23.66
N HIS A 189 10.89 15.80 24.63
CA HIS A 189 9.98 15.01 25.45
C HIS A 189 8.57 15.12 24.90
N VAL A 190 7.95 13.98 24.58
CA VAL A 190 6.62 13.85 24.00
C VAL A 190 5.67 13.29 25.05
N PRO A 191 4.87 14.15 25.73
CA PRO A 191 3.95 13.71 26.78
C PRO A 191 2.85 12.79 26.25
N ARG A 192 2.41 13.00 25.00
CA ARG A 192 1.34 12.23 24.36
C ARG A 192 1.56 12.15 22.84
N PHE A 193 1.31 11.00 22.27
CA PHE A 193 1.28 10.83 20.82
C PHE A 193 0.18 9.86 20.40
N ASP A 194 -0.29 10.04 19.18
CA ASP A 194 -1.23 9.19 18.49
C ASP A 194 -0.61 8.74 17.16
N GLY A 195 -0.68 7.45 16.85
CA GLY A 195 -0.16 6.87 15.61
C GLY A 195 -1.25 6.15 14.84
N ASP A 196 -1.18 6.23 13.52
CA ASP A 196 -2.05 5.55 12.58
C ASP A 196 -1.21 4.88 11.50
N VAL A 197 -1.37 3.59 11.33
CA VAL A 197 -0.66 2.78 10.34
C VAL A 197 -1.68 2.12 9.44
N LEU A 198 -1.54 2.33 8.13
CA LEU A 198 -2.34 1.67 7.11
C LEU A 198 -1.46 0.69 6.33
N LEU A 199 -1.85 -0.59 6.37
CA LEU A 199 -1.32 -1.64 5.52
C LEU A 199 -2.30 -1.84 4.36
N SER A 200 -1.97 -1.31 3.19
CA SER A 200 -2.84 -1.36 2.01
C SER A 200 -2.94 -2.76 1.43
N PHE A 201 -4.15 -3.18 1.03
CA PHE A 201 -4.32 -4.40 0.26
C PHE A 201 -3.72 -4.30 -1.13
N GLU A 202 -3.65 -3.10 -1.70
CA GLU A 202 -3.01 -2.88 -3.00
C GLU A 202 -1.52 -3.20 -2.94
N ASP A 203 -0.82 -2.72 -1.90
CA ASP A 203 0.60 -3.00 -1.71
C ASP A 203 0.85 -4.47 -1.38
N LEU A 204 0.04 -5.06 -0.49
CA LEU A 204 0.08 -6.50 -0.22
C LEU A 204 -0.10 -7.32 -1.50
N ASN A 205 -1.05 -6.98 -2.34
CA ASN A 205 -1.32 -7.68 -3.59
C ASN A 205 -0.18 -7.47 -4.61
N ARG A 206 0.46 -6.32 -4.60
CA ARG A 206 1.61 -6.00 -5.47
C ARG A 206 2.86 -6.78 -5.06
N GLU A 207 3.19 -6.79 -3.79
CA GLU A 207 4.39 -7.46 -3.25
C GLU A 207 4.26 -8.98 -3.27
N LEU A 208 3.08 -9.49 -2.99
CA LEU A 208 2.76 -10.92 -3.06
C LEU A 208 2.34 -11.38 -4.47
N GLY A 209 2.42 -10.51 -5.45
CA GLY A 209 1.98 -10.73 -6.84
C GLY A 209 2.55 -11.95 -7.52
N ALA A 210 3.70 -12.48 -7.06
CA ALA A 210 4.24 -13.76 -7.51
C ALA A 210 3.34 -14.98 -7.17
N SER A 211 2.44 -14.85 -6.19
CA SER A 211 1.55 -15.91 -5.74
C SER A 211 0.15 -15.90 -6.38
N GLN A 212 -0.16 -14.91 -7.22
CA GLN A 212 -1.51 -14.75 -7.81
C GLN A 212 -2.65 -14.76 -6.77
N VAL A 213 -2.37 -14.35 -5.54
CA VAL A 213 -3.33 -14.26 -4.44
C VAL A 213 -3.75 -12.83 -4.23
N THR A 214 -5.06 -12.58 -4.16
CA THR A 214 -5.66 -11.26 -3.91
C THR A 214 -6.26 -11.23 -2.52
N PHE A 215 -5.93 -10.19 -1.76
CA PHE A 215 -6.46 -9.90 -0.43
C PHE A 215 -7.53 -8.82 -0.53
N THR A 216 -8.63 -9.01 0.18
CA THR A 216 -9.74 -8.05 0.27
C THR A 216 -10.31 -8.01 1.67
N GLY A 217 -10.71 -6.82 2.13
CA GLY A 217 -11.40 -6.66 3.40
C GLY A 217 -12.82 -7.22 3.38
N GLU A 218 -13.24 -7.81 4.49
CA GLU A 218 -14.60 -8.30 4.69
C GLU A 218 -15.10 -7.97 6.11
N GLY A 219 -15.92 -6.94 6.22
CA GLY A 219 -16.36 -6.43 7.52
C GLY A 219 -15.26 -5.65 8.22
N ARG A 220 -15.20 -5.73 9.56
CA ARG A 220 -14.28 -4.92 10.38
C ARG A 220 -13.05 -5.67 10.88
N ASP A 221 -13.08 -6.98 10.82
CA ASP A 221 -12.06 -7.85 11.44
C ASP A 221 -11.59 -8.98 10.53
N ARG A 222 -12.12 -9.09 9.31
CA ARG A 222 -11.83 -10.20 8.41
C ARG A 222 -11.18 -9.76 7.12
N VAL A 223 -10.15 -10.51 6.71
CA VAL A 223 -9.49 -10.42 5.42
C VAL A 223 -9.74 -11.71 4.67
N ARG A 224 -10.19 -11.62 3.44
CA ARG A 224 -10.36 -12.76 2.54
C ARG A 224 -9.21 -12.81 1.55
N ALA A 225 -8.58 -13.99 1.45
CA ALA A 225 -7.58 -14.29 0.43
C ALA A 225 -8.19 -15.22 -0.62
N ARG A 226 -8.00 -14.88 -1.90
CA ARG A 226 -8.43 -15.68 -3.06
C ARG A 226 -7.36 -15.64 -4.12
N GLY A 227 -7.15 -16.75 -4.79
CA GLY A 227 -6.18 -16.77 -5.88
C GLY A 227 -5.76 -18.15 -6.27
N THR A 228 -4.61 -18.23 -6.91
CA THR A 228 -3.98 -19.47 -7.34
C THR A 228 -2.63 -19.59 -6.63
N LEU A 229 -2.41 -20.74 -6.01
CA LEU A 229 -1.17 -21.08 -5.33
C LEU A 229 -0.49 -22.23 -6.09
N PRO A 230 0.71 -22.04 -6.62
CA PRO A 230 1.47 -23.14 -7.22
C PRO A 230 2.00 -24.04 -6.10
N VAL A 231 1.60 -25.32 -6.13
CA VAL A 231 2.04 -26.37 -5.21
C VAL A 231 2.47 -27.58 -6.03
N ALA A 232 3.71 -28.04 -5.88
CA ALA A 232 4.25 -29.17 -6.64
C ALA A 232 4.06 -29.07 -8.17
N GLY A 233 4.12 -27.85 -8.73
CA GLY A 233 3.89 -27.61 -10.16
C GLY A 233 2.42 -27.64 -10.61
N HIS A 234 1.48 -27.70 -9.66
CA HIS A 234 0.04 -27.64 -9.91
C HIS A 234 -0.54 -26.32 -9.39
N ASP A 235 -1.39 -25.67 -10.19
CA ASP A 235 -2.08 -24.45 -9.81
C ASP A 235 -3.34 -24.78 -9.00
N LEU A 236 -3.30 -24.53 -7.70
CA LEU A 236 -4.41 -24.77 -6.79
C LEU A 236 -5.18 -23.47 -6.52
N ARG A 237 -6.50 -23.53 -6.61
CA ARG A 237 -7.34 -22.38 -6.23
C ARG A 237 -7.42 -22.27 -4.72
N LEU A 238 -6.80 -21.19 -4.19
CA LEU A 238 -6.80 -20.86 -2.77
C LEU A 238 -8.03 -20.03 -2.40
N ARG A 239 -8.64 -20.37 -1.28
CA ARG A 239 -9.54 -19.50 -0.50
C ARG A 239 -9.17 -19.62 0.96
N ALA A 240 -9.02 -18.48 1.63
CA ALA A 240 -8.80 -18.44 3.07
C ALA A 240 -9.45 -17.19 3.66
N GLU A 241 -9.76 -17.22 4.94
CA GLU A 241 -10.22 -16.07 5.71
C GLU A 241 -9.31 -15.91 6.91
N ALA A 242 -8.83 -14.68 7.13
CA ALA A 242 -8.07 -14.33 8.31
C ALA A 242 -8.90 -13.39 9.16
N ARG A 243 -8.99 -13.66 10.47
CA ARG A 243 -9.57 -12.75 11.44
C ARG A 243 -8.44 -12.05 12.16
N ILE A 244 -8.49 -10.72 12.16
CA ILE A 244 -7.49 -9.88 12.78
C ILE A 244 -8.13 -9.17 13.96
N GLN A 245 -7.56 -9.31 15.15
CA GLN A 245 -8.10 -8.77 16.38
C GLN A 245 -7.02 -8.20 17.27
N ARG A 246 -7.36 -7.17 18.01
CA ARG A 246 -6.50 -6.68 19.08
C ARG A 246 -6.47 -7.70 20.23
N GLN A 247 -5.28 -8.00 20.72
CA GLN A 247 -5.03 -8.88 21.86
C GLN A 247 -4.31 -8.12 22.97
N GLY A 248 -5.02 -7.73 24.00
CA GLY A 248 -4.48 -6.92 25.07
C GLY A 248 -4.16 -5.48 24.64
N GLU A 249 -3.16 -4.86 25.28
CA GLU A 249 -2.80 -3.47 25.05
C GLU A 249 -1.75 -3.29 23.95
N ARG A 250 -1.02 -4.35 23.56
CA ARG A 250 0.08 -4.26 22.58
C ARG A 250 0.09 -5.36 21.53
N GLY A 251 -0.84 -6.31 21.63
CA GLY A 251 -0.88 -7.47 20.77
C GLY A 251 -1.89 -7.38 19.64
N ILE A 252 -1.53 -7.93 18.50
CA ILE A 252 -2.43 -8.22 17.37
C ILE A 252 -2.42 -9.72 17.19
N ALA A 253 -3.58 -10.36 17.26
CA ALA A 253 -3.77 -11.76 16.95
C ALA A 253 -4.40 -11.89 15.56
N THR A 254 -3.81 -12.73 14.73
CA THR A 254 -4.36 -13.11 13.41
C THR A 254 -4.68 -14.59 13.44
N GLU A 255 -5.94 -14.93 13.30
CA GLU A 255 -6.43 -16.30 13.20
C GLU A 255 -6.83 -16.59 11.76
N ILE A 256 -6.14 -17.54 11.12
CA ILE A 256 -6.49 -17.97 9.75
C ILE A 256 -7.42 -19.16 9.84
N GLY A 257 -8.61 -18.99 9.27
CA GLY A 257 -9.63 -20.02 9.22
C GLY A 257 -10.14 -20.26 7.81
N GLY A 258 -10.95 -21.29 7.64
CA GLY A 258 -11.62 -21.56 6.38
C GLY A 258 -10.69 -21.78 5.18
N MET A 259 -9.41 -22.09 5.40
CA MET A 259 -8.46 -22.35 4.32
C MET A 259 -8.90 -23.54 3.51
N ARG A 260 -8.90 -23.36 2.19
CA ARG A 260 -9.33 -24.35 1.22
C ARG A 260 -8.49 -24.21 -0.04
N LEU A 261 -7.96 -25.34 -0.49
CA LEU A 261 -7.24 -25.48 -1.75
C LEU A 261 -8.01 -26.43 -2.66
N ASP A 262 -8.48 -25.95 -3.79
CA ASP A 262 -9.22 -26.75 -4.77
C ASP A 262 -8.24 -27.23 -5.86
N ILE A 263 -8.15 -28.54 -6.05
CA ILE A 263 -7.36 -29.21 -7.09
C ILE A 263 -8.27 -29.40 -8.31
N GLY A 264 -8.30 -28.43 -9.20
CA GLY A 264 -9.26 -28.39 -10.29
C GLY A 264 -10.69 -28.46 -9.76
N ASP A 265 -11.48 -29.37 -10.40
CA ASP A 265 -12.82 -29.71 -9.94
C ASP A 265 -12.86 -31.09 -9.27
N LEU A 266 -11.71 -31.76 -9.12
CA LEU A 266 -11.59 -33.12 -8.65
C LEU A 266 -11.64 -33.24 -7.13
N ALA A 267 -10.83 -32.48 -6.44
CA ALA A 267 -10.68 -32.61 -4.99
C ALA A 267 -10.49 -31.25 -4.31
N THR A 268 -10.81 -31.21 -3.03
CA THR A 268 -10.59 -30.06 -2.14
C THR A 268 -9.77 -30.49 -0.95
N TYR A 269 -8.70 -29.76 -0.68
CA TYR A 269 -7.90 -29.89 0.52
C TYR A 269 -8.28 -28.82 1.54
N ARG A 270 -8.45 -29.23 2.81
CA ARG A 270 -8.64 -28.35 3.97
C ARG A 270 -7.61 -28.72 5.03
N PRO A 271 -6.71 -27.82 5.43
CA PRO A 271 -5.75 -28.10 6.49
C PRO A 271 -6.47 -28.41 7.81
N GLY A 272 -5.96 -29.40 8.55
CA GLY A 272 -6.47 -29.79 9.86
C GLY A 272 -6.55 -31.29 10.05
N THR A 273 -6.97 -31.70 11.24
CA THR A 273 -7.04 -33.12 11.66
C THR A 273 -8.46 -33.61 11.90
N ARG A 274 -9.47 -32.76 11.73
CA ARG A 274 -10.90 -33.14 11.89
C ARG A 274 -11.38 -33.98 10.71
N PRO A 275 -12.41 -34.82 10.89
CA PRO A 275 -12.92 -35.70 9.80
C PRO A 275 -13.39 -34.99 8.53
N ALA A 276 -13.71 -33.69 8.63
CA ALA A 276 -14.09 -32.86 7.47
C ALA A 276 -12.89 -32.12 6.86
N GLU A 277 -11.72 -32.26 7.46
CA GLU A 277 -10.43 -31.71 7.03
C GLU A 277 -9.61 -32.80 6.34
N GLY A 278 -8.58 -32.41 5.61
CA GLY A 278 -7.84 -33.30 4.73
C GLY A 278 -8.23 -33.11 3.28
N LEU A 279 -7.93 -34.08 2.46
CA LEU A 279 -8.21 -34.08 1.02
C LEU A 279 -9.44 -34.94 0.71
N HIS A 280 -10.47 -34.30 0.20
CA HIS A 280 -11.74 -34.95 -0.14
C HIS A 280 -12.11 -34.70 -1.60
N LEU A 281 -12.76 -35.71 -2.23
CA LEU A 281 -13.34 -35.50 -3.55
C LEU A 281 -14.45 -34.45 -3.49
N THR A 282 -14.53 -33.63 -4.54
CA THR A 282 -15.69 -32.75 -4.77
C THR A 282 -16.89 -33.57 -5.24
N PRO A 283 -18.12 -33.05 -5.18
CA PRO A 283 -19.29 -33.74 -5.80
C PRO A 283 -19.09 -34.01 -7.29
N LYS A 284 -18.38 -33.13 -8.01
CA LYS A 284 -18.05 -33.36 -9.42
C LYS A 284 -17.01 -34.47 -9.57
N GLY A 285 -15.95 -34.44 -8.75
CA GLY A 285 -14.93 -35.51 -8.74
C GLY A 285 -15.49 -36.88 -8.38
N SER A 286 -16.43 -36.95 -7.42
CA SER A 286 -17.11 -38.22 -7.07
C SER A 286 -18.02 -38.70 -8.18
N ALA A 287 -18.71 -37.81 -8.89
CA ALA A 287 -19.52 -38.16 -10.05
C ALA A 287 -18.67 -38.64 -11.25
N ASP A 288 -17.52 -38.00 -11.48
CA ASP A 288 -16.58 -38.42 -12.53
C ASP A 288 -15.98 -39.79 -12.20
N LEU A 289 -15.62 -40.01 -10.91
CA LEU A 289 -15.18 -41.30 -10.44
C LEU A 289 -16.22 -42.38 -10.71
N SER A 290 -17.50 -42.09 -10.46
CA SER A 290 -18.60 -43.03 -10.68
C SER A 290 -18.82 -43.37 -12.16
N ARG A 291 -18.49 -42.46 -13.07
CA ARG A 291 -18.64 -42.66 -14.54
C ARG A 291 -17.43 -43.34 -15.17
N GLU A 292 -16.25 -43.21 -14.56
CA GLU A 292 -15.03 -43.78 -15.12
C GLU A 292 -14.71 -45.16 -14.53
N THR A 293 -15.05 -46.20 -15.24
CA THR A 293 -14.85 -47.62 -14.85
C THR A 293 -13.45 -47.89 -14.30
N ARG A 294 -12.40 -47.34 -14.92
CA ARG A 294 -11.00 -47.56 -14.50
C ARG A 294 -10.71 -46.95 -13.14
N LYS A 295 -11.18 -45.74 -12.88
CA LYS A 295 -10.98 -45.07 -11.59
C LYS A 295 -11.80 -45.75 -10.49
N ALA A 296 -13.02 -46.12 -10.79
CA ALA A 296 -13.87 -46.88 -9.89
C ALA A 296 -13.28 -48.24 -9.49
N LYS A 297 -12.77 -48.99 -10.47
CA LYS A 297 -12.05 -50.25 -10.20
C LYS A 297 -10.79 -50.03 -9.36
N ALA A 298 -10.01 -48.97 -9.66
CA ALA A 298 -8.81 -48.64 -8.89
C ALA A 298 -9.13 -48.34 -7.42
N LEU A 299 -10.20 -47.60 -7.15
CA LEU A 299 -10.64 -47.28 -5.79
C LEU A 299 -11.12 -48.57 -5.06
N LEU A 300 -11.98 -49.36 -5.69
CA LEU A 300 -12.55 -50.59 -5.11
C LEU A 300 -11.55 -51.76 -5.00
N SER A 301 -10.42 -51.70 -5.68
CA SER A 301 -9.35 -52.68 -5.54
C SER A 301 -8.56 -52.62 -4.23
N VAL A 302 -8.74 -51.53 -3.46
CA VAL A 302 -8.06 -51.33 -2.17
C VAL A 302 -8.95 -51.76 -1.02
N PRO A 303 -8.63 -52.84 -0.29
CA PRO A 303 -9.48 -53.33 0.82
C PRO A 303 -9.76 -52.30 1.91
N ALA A 304 -8.77 -51.50 2.28
CA ALA A 304 -8.91 -50.45 3.29
C ALA A 304 -9.94 -49.37 2.87
N ILE A 305 -10.03 -49.01 1.58
CA ILE A 305 -11.02 -48.09 1.06
C ILE A 305 -12.42 -48.70 1.14
N VAL A 306 -12.54 -49.94 0.66
CA VAL A 306 -13.80 -50.68 0.68
C VAL A 306 -14.36 -50.76 2.08
N GLN A 307 -13.52 -51.10 3.05
CA GLN A 307 -13.89 -51.17 4.46
C GLN A 307 -14.36 -49.81 4.99
N ARG A 308 -13.60 -48.73 4.72
CA ARG A 308 -14.00 -47.35 5.13
C ARG A 308 -15.28 -46.88 4.45
N MET A 309 -15.52 -47.27 3.22
CA MET A 309 -16.78 -47.00 2.52
C MET A 309 -17.94 -47.85 3.02
N GLY A 310 -17.69 -48.87 3.82
CA GLY A 310 -18.73 -49.78 4.31
C GLY A 310 -19.44 -50.54 3.18
N VAL A 311 -18.72 -50.88 2.11
CA VAL A 311 -19.21 -51.70 1.01
C VAL A 311 -18.88 -53.16 1.30
N PRO A 312 -19.87 -54.09 1.27
CA PRO A 312 -19.62 -55.52 1.50
C PRO A 312 -18.61 -56.08 0.50
N GLU A 313 -17.63 -56.85 0.96
CA GLU A 313 -16.59 -57.44 0.07
C GLU A 313 -17.16 -58.32 -1.04
N ALA A 314 -18.25 -59.04 -0.77
CA ALA A 314 -18.93 -59.83 -1.79
C ALA A 314 -19.43 -58.95 -2.94
N THR A 315 -20.07 -57.80 -2.62
CA THR A 315 -20.56 -56.83 -3.61
C THR A 315 -19.41 -56.22 -4.41
N VAL A 316 -18.28 -55.92 -3.76
CA VAL A 316 -17.09 -55.40 -4.45
C VAL A 316 -16.50 -56.42 -5.41
N ARG A 317 -16.40 -57.69 -4.99
CA ARG A 317 -15.86 -58.75 -5.82
C ARG A 317 -16.71 -58.97 -7.08
N GLU A 318 -18.04 -58.92 -6.93
CA GLU A 318 -18.96 -59.01 -8.07
C GLU A 318 -18.84 -57.77 -8.99
N ALA A 319 -18.73 -56.58 -8.43
CA ALA A 319 -18.56 -55.36 -9.21
C ALA A 319 -17.22 -55.30 -9.96
N LEU A 320 -16.14 -55.83 -9.39
CA LEU A 320 -14.85 -55.87 -10.06
C LEU A 320 -14.82 -56.88 -11.23
N ALA A 321 -15.67 -57.92 -11.17
CA ALA A 321 -15.79 -58.97 -12.21
C ALA A 321 -16.73 -58.55 -13.35
N ASP A 322 -17.70 -57.67 -13.12
CA ASP A 322 -18.73 -57.26 -14.06
C ASP A 322 -18.91 -55.76 -14.13
N ASP A 323 -18.68 -55.16 -15.30
CA ASP A 323 -18.77 -53.72 -15.50
C ASP A 323 -20.21 -53.18 -15.31
N GLY A 324 -21.24 -53.96 -15.57
CA GLY A 324 -22.63 -53.59 -15.33
C GLY A 324 -22.95 -53.48 -13.83
N LYS A 325 -22.49 -54.47 -13.04
CA LYS A 325 -22.62 -54.44 -11.58
C LYS A 325 -21.77 -53.29 -10.97
N LEU A 326 -20.60 -53.04 -11.53
CA LEU A 326 -19.78 -51.89 -11.15
C LEU A 326 -20.52 -50.58 -11.36
N ALA A 327 -21.07 -50.37 -12.56
CA ALA A 327 -21.84 -49.17 -12.89
C ALA A 327 -23.05 -48.98 -11.96
N GLN A 328 -23.75 -50.07 -11.63
CA GLN A 328 -24.88 -50.05 -10.68
C GLN A 328 -24.44 -49.67 -9.27
N LEU A 329 -23.32 -50.21 -8.77
CA LEU A 329 -22.76 -49.88 -7.46
C LEU A 329 -22.32 -48.43 -7.40
N THR A 330 -21.48 -47.99 -8.36
CA THR A 330 -20.86 -46.68 -8.39
C THR A 330 -21.85 -45.57 -8.76
N GLY A 331 -22.86 -45.86 -9.55
CA GLY A 331 -23.94 -44.91 -9.89
C GLY A 331 -24.92 -44.63 -8.73
N SER A 332 -24.79 -45.37 -7.62
CA SER A 332 -25.69 -45.14 -6.47
C SER A 332 -25.35 -43.85 -5.71
N PRO A 333 -26.35 -43.05 -5.31
CA PRO A 333 -26.12 -41.87 -4.48
C PRO A 333 -25.39 -42.14 -3.15
N LYS A 334 -25.51 -43.40 -2.66
CA LYS A 334 -24.82 -43.82 -1.44
C LYS A 334 -23.32 -43.93 -1.68
N PHE A 335 -22.89 -44.50 -2.80
CA PHE A 335 -21.49 -44.63 -3.17
C PHE A 335 -20.84 -43.23 -3.32
N ALA A 336 -21.47 -42.33 -4.06
CA ALA A 336 -20.97 -40.96 -4.23
C ALA A 336 -20.71 -40.26 -2.90
N ARG A 337 -21.69 -40.29 -2.00
CA ARG A 337 -21.55 -39.71 -0.64
C ARG A 337 -20.46 -40.37 0.21
N GLN A 338 -20.26 -41.67 0.04
CA GLN A 338 -19.19 -42.40 0.74
C GLN A 338 -17.82 -42.02 0.19
N ALA A 339 -17.68 -41.90 -1.14
CA ALA A 339 -16.46 -41.48 -1.80
C ALA A 339 -16.07 -40.02 -1.40
N GLU A 340 -17.03 -39.13 -1.31
CA GLU A 340 -16.79 -37.75 -0.84
C GLU A 340 -16.30 -37.64 0.61
N ARG A 341 -16.67 -38.61 1.45
CA ARG A 341 -16.25 -38.66 2.88
C ARG A 341 -14.86 -39.26 3.07
N LEU A 342 -14.29 -39.90 2.07
CA LEU A 342 -12.94 -40.48 2.16
C LEU A 342 -11.90 -39.35 2.26
N ASN A 343 -11.04 -39.43 3.24
CA ASN A 343 -9.84 -38.61 3.26
C ASN A 343 -8.74 -39.26 2.40
N LEU A 344 -8.45 -38.63 1.28
CA LEU A 344 -7.50 -39.19 0.30
C LEU A 344 -6.05 -39.11 0.80
N ILE A 345 -5.73 -38.27 1.79
CA ILE A 345 -4.39 -38.24 2.40
C ILE A 345 -4.10 -39.55 3.14
N ASP A 346 -5.06 -40.04 3.91
CA ASP A 346 -4.90 -41.28 4.63
C ASP A 346 -4.72 -42.49 3.67
N LEU A 347 -5.30 -42.38 2.47
CA LEU A 347 -5.16 -43.36 1.42
C LEU A 347 -3.82 -43.28 0.68
N ALA A 348 -3.29 -42.06 0.57
CA ALA A 348 -2.03 -41.78 -0.09
C ALA A 348 -0.84 -42.44 0.57
N LEU A 349 -0.83 -42.39 1.89
CA LEU A 349 0.27 -42.93 2.70
C LEU A 349 0.38 -44.44 2.51
N ASP A 350 -0.76 -45.13 2.35
CA ASP A 350 -0.80 -46.60 2.21
C ASP A 350 -0.74 -47.07 0.76
N ASN A 351 -1.21 -46.27 -0.22
CA ASN A 351 -1.43 -46.71 -1.60
C ASN A 351 -1.21 -45.59 -2.63
N PRO A 352 0.00 -45.11 -2.89
CA PRO A 352 0.27 -43.97 -3.80
C PRO A 352 -0.14 -44.27 -5.27
N GLU A 353 -0.14 -45.54 -5.70
CA GLU A 353 -0.54 -45.92 -7.05
C GLU A 353 -2.04 -45.64 -7.32
N VAL A 354 -2.89 -45.78 -6.32
CA VAL A 354 -4.32 -45.50 -6.47
C VAL A 354 -4.57 -44.02 -6.77
N LEU A 355 -3.81 -43.14 -6.14
CA LEU A 355 -3.94 -41.71 -6.37
C LEU A 355 -3.58 -41.31 -7.80
N ARG A 356 -2.49 -41.86 -8.34
CA ARG A 356 -2.14 -41.64 -9.74
C ARG A 356 -3.26 -42.08 -10.69
N ARG A 357 -3.89 -43.24 -10.39
CA ARG A 357 -5.04 -43.74 -11.19
C ARG A 357 -6.30 -42.89 -11.02
N LEU A 358 -6.46 -42.18 -9.89
CA LEU A 358 -7.51 -41.21 -9.68
C LEU A 358 -7.22 -39.85 -10.34
N GLY A 359 -5.98 -39.64 -10.84
CA GLY A 359 -5.56 -38.39 -11.47
C GLY A 359 -4.99 -37.38 -10.48
N LEU A 360 -4.53 -37.85 -9.32
CA LEU A 360 -3.86 -37.03 -8.29
C LEU A 360 -2.35 -37.33 -8.28
N ASP A 361 -1.54 -36.28 -8.26
CA ASP A 361 -0.10 -36.40 -8.15
C ASP A 361 0.30 -36.73 -6.69
N PRO A 362 1.03 -37.85 -6.44
CA PRO A 362 1.52 -38.15 -5.10
C PRO A 362 2.42 -37.04 -4.50
N ASN A 363 3.26 -36.36 -5.31
CA ASN A 363 4.12 -35.30 -4.84
C ASN A 363 3.31 -34.10 -4.30
N LEU A 364 2.19 -33.78 -4.94
CA LEU A 364 1.26 -32.77 -4.46
C LEU A 364 0.74 -33.12 -3.05
N LEU A 365 0.50 -34.40 -2.78
CA LEU A 365 0.00 -34.85 -1.49
C LEU A 365 1.07 -34.81 -0.40
N ASP A 366 2.31 -35.09 -0.72
CA ASP A 366 3.43 -34.97 0.20
C ASP A 366 3.60 -33.50 0.66
N GLU A 367 3.52 -32.56 -0.28
CA GLU A 367 3.56 -31.13 0.04
C GLU A 367 2.31 -30.68 0.82
N LEU A 368 1.11 -31.11 0.42
CA LEU A 368 -0.13 -30.81 1.15
C LEU A 368 -0.11 -31.42 2.56
N SER A 369 0.45 -32.63 2.74
CA SER A 369 0.58 -33.26 4.06
C SER A 369 1.52 -32.46 4.96
N GLY A 370 2.52 -31.81 4.39
CA GLY A 370 3.39 -30.85 5.09
C GLY A 370 2.62 -29.65 5.64
N LEU A 371 1.54 -29.24 4.97
CA LEU A 371 0.65 -28.17 5.43
C LEU A 371 -0.32 -28.62 6.54
N THR A 372 -0.50 -29.92 6.76
CA THR A 372 -1.36 -30.46 7.84
C THR A 372 -0.68 -30.63 9.18
N ARG A 373 0.65 -30.46 9.26
CA ARG A 373 1.36 -30.60 10.54
C ARG A 373 0.86 -29.55 11.53
N PRO A 374 0.67 -29.91 12.81
CA PRO A 374 0.17 -28.99 13.85
C PRO A 374 0.95 -27.68 13.93
N VAL A 375 2.24 -27.72 13.60
CA VAL A 375 3.16 -26.58 13.54
C VAL A 375 2.67 -25.49 12.56
N LEU A 376 1.89 -25.83 11.55
CA LEU A 376 1.35 -24.84 10.62
C LEU A 376 0.05 -24.22 11.14
N ALA A 377 -0.81 -25.01 11.79
CA ALA A 377 -2.04 -24.50 12.42
C ALA A 377 -1.70 -23.51 13.55
N ASP A 378 -0.69 -23.81 14.35
CA ASP A 378 -0.18 -22.92 15.40
C ASP A 378 0.59 -21.71 14.84
N ARG A 379 1.26 -21.86 13.68
CA ARG A 379 1.95 -20.74 13.00
C ARG A 379 1.01 -19.84 12.18
N LEU A 380 -0.18 -20.30 11.89
CA LEU A 380 -1.20 -19.50 11.21
C LEU A 380 -1.96 -18.58 12.18
N ALA A 381 -1.84 -18.81 13.48
CA ALA A 381 -2.20 -17.85 14.51
C ALA A 381 -1.01 -16.88 14.70
N LEU A 382 -0.84 -15.93 13.80
CA LEU A 382 0.22 -14.93 13.89
C LEU A 382 -0.14 -13.93 15.00
N ALA A 383 0.57 -14.02 16.12
CA ALA A 383 0.53 -13.00 17.15
C ALA A 383 1.71 -12.04 16.95
N PHE A 384 1.42 -10.77 16.83
CA PHE A 384 2.41 -9.70 16.83
C PHE A 384 2.24 -8.87 18.08
N GLU A 385 3.33 -8.58 18.78
CA GLU A 385 3.32 -7.70 19.94
C GLU A 385 4.19 -6.47 19.67
N LEU A 386 3.64 -5.28 19.88
CA LEU A 386 4.38 -4.03 19.79
C LEU A 386 5.56 -4.07 20.79
N PRO A 387 6.77 -3.72 20.36
CA PRO A 387 7.92 -3.67 21.27
C PRO A 387 7.64 -2.66 22.41
N LYS A 388 8.09 -2.99 23.59
CA LYS A 388 8.03 -2.07 24.72
C LYS A 388 9.10 -1.01 24.54
N PRO A 389 8.76 0.28 24.49
CA PRO A 389 9.77 1.33 24.42
C PRO A 389 10.60 1.36 25.70
N GLU A 390 11.84 1.80 25.62
CA GLU A 390 12.73 1.95 26.78
C GLU A 390 12.20 2.98 27.77
N GLN A 391 11.55 4.04 27.25
CA GLN A 391 10.94 5.10 28.04
C GLN A 391 9.52 5.37 27.53
N GLY A 392 8.59 5.61 28.45
CA GLY A 392 7.21 5.87 28.13
C GLY A 392 6.36 4.60 28.00
N ASP A 393 5.16 4.77 27.48
CA ASP A 393 4.18 3.73 27.26
C ASP A 393 3.61 3.82 25.85
N VAL A 394 3.41 2.68 25.19
CA VAL A 394 2.80 2.57 23.86
C VAL A 394 1.71 1.52 23.93
N ARG A 395 0.52 1.89 23.49
CA ARG A 395 -0.66 1.03 23.47
C ARG A 395 -1.25 0.94 22.09
N LEU A 396 -1.80 -0.21 21.82
CA LEU A 396 -2.61 -0.47 20.65
C LEU A 396 -4.06 -0.13 20.98
N ASP A 397 -4.61 0.90 20.37
CA ASP A 397 -5.98 1.32 20.63
C ASP A 397 -6.97 0.52 19.81
N ASP A 398 -6.69 0.31 18.54
CA ASP A 398 -7.63 -0.31 17.62
C ASP A 398 -6.92 -0.98 16.43
N VAL A 399 -7.53 -2.06 15.95
CA VAL A 399 -7.14 -2.74 14.71
C VAL A 399 -8.41 -3.01 13.93
N ARG A 400 -8.50 -2.48 12.72
CA ARG A 400 -9.66 -2.65 11.85
C ARG A 400 -9.25 -3.02 10.45
N VAL A 401 -10.07 -3.86 9.85
CA VAL A 401 -10.06 -4.10 8.43
C VAL A 401 -10.99 -3.09 7.77
N GLU A 402 -10.47 -2.32 6.83
CA GLU A 402 -11.18 -1.36 5.99
C GLU A 402 -11.20 -1.87 4.53
N GLU A 403 -11.84 -1.15 3.63
CA GLU A 403 -11.91 -1.58 2.22
C GLU A 403 -10.56 -1.52 1.52
N ASP A 404 -9.73 -0.55 1.90
CA ASP A 404 -8.40 -0.27 1.32
C ASP A 404 -7.26 -1.00 2.02
N GLY A 405 -7.47 -1.55 3.22
CA GLY A 405 -6.41 -2.19 3.97
C GLY A 405 -6.72 -2.51 5.43
N ILE A 406 -5.65 -2.73 6.18
CA ILE A 406 -5.71 -2.97 7.62
C ILE A 406 -5.18 -1.71 8.31
N ARG A 407 -6.04 -1.06 9.09
CA ARG A 407 -5.71 0.13 9.86
C ARG A 407 -5.45 -0.21 11.31
N VAL A 408 -4.30 0.24 11.79
CA VAL A 408 -3.84 0.05 13.17
C VAL A 408 -3.67 1.41 13.81
N ARG A 409 -4.33 1.65 14.94
CA ARG A 409 -4.15 2.86 15.74
C ARG A 409 -3.42 2.55 17.02
N VAL A 410 -2.46 3.40 17.32
CA VAL A 410 -1.66 3.33 18.54
C VAL A 410 -1.69 4.66 19.25
N SER A 411 -1.58 4.65 20.57
CA SER A 411 -1.35 5.86 21.36
C SER A 411 -0.22 5.61 22.35
N GLY A 412 0.34 6.67 22.87
CA GLY A 412 1.38 6.55 23.85
C GLY A 412 1.66 7.82 24.62
N SER A 413 2.49 7.67 25.64
CA SER A 413 2.85 8.78 26.52
C SER A 413 4.27 8.68 27.06
N GLY A 414 4.86 9.83 27.39
CA GLY A 414 6.13 9.90 28.09
C GLY A 414 7.34 9.45 27.27
N LEU A 415 7.28 9.57 25.94
CA LEU A 415 8.42 9.26 25.08
C LEU A 415 9.46 10.35 25.13
N THR A 416 10.74 9.99 25.15
CA THR A 416 11.87 10.90 24.96
C THR A 416 12.59 10.50 23.68
N VAL A 417 12.81 11.49 22.80
CA VAL A 417 13.46 11.29 21.51
C VAL A 417 14.74 12.13 21.47
N GLY A 418 15.84 11.51 21.20
CA GLY A 418 17.16 12.17 21.12
C GLY A 418 17.82 12.30 22.49
N SER A 419 19.05 11.84 22.60
CA SER A 419 20.01 12.12 23.68
C SER A 419 21.39 12.11 23.06
#